data_7cfaba5d0d73930ee3f70f5bd27e464b
#
_entry.id   7cfaba5d0d73930ee3f70f5bd27e464b
#
_cell.length_a   1.000
_cell.length_b   1.000
_cell.length_c   1.000
_cell.angle_alpha   90.00
_cell.angle_beta   90.00
_cell.angle_gamma   90.00
#
_symmetry.space_group_name_H-M   'P 1'
#
loop_
_entity.id
_entity.type
_entity.pdbx_description
1 polymer ?
#
loop_
_entity_poly.entity_id
_entity_poly.type
_entity_poly.pdbx_seq_one_letter_code
_entity_poly.pdbx_strand_id
1 'polypeptide(L)'
;MAAVQLARYWGLEVFATASRGKWDTLRAMGFDEDHIADSRSLEFEGKFRAVTGGRGMDVVLDSLAGEFVDASLRLVGPGGVFLEMGKTDIRDPDVVTRDHPGVRYRAFDLFEAGPDRIQQMLAELTALFGEDILRPLPVTTFDVRRAPAALRYLSQARHVGKVVMVMPDAWAAGTVLVTGGTGMAGSALARHVVARHGVRHVVLVSRRGPDAPGAAELVAELGGAGAQVQVVACDAADRAALAKVIADIPVQRPLTGVIHAAGVLDDAVVTSLSAERVDAVLRAKVDAAWNLHELTRDVDVSAFVLFSSIAGLAGASGQANYAAANSFLDGLAAHRRVHGLPAISLGWGLWDQASAMTGG
;
A
#
# COMPACT_ATOMS: atom_id res chain seq x y z
N MET A 1 3.66 -25.01 1.57
CA MET A 1 2.57 -25.02 0.55
C MET A 1 3.11 -25.14 -0.87
N ALA A 2 3.99 -24.24 -1.36
CA ALA A 2 4.52 -24.36 -2.73
C ALA A 2 5.28 -25.67 -2.95
N ALA A 3 6.24 -26.00 -2.07
CA ALA A 3 6.99 -27.25 -2.11
C ALA A 3 6.10 -28.50 -2.10
N VAL A 4 4.99 -28.45 -1.34
CA VAL A 4 4.02 -29.57 -1.29
C VAL A 4 3.37 -29.82 -2.65
N GLN A 5 3.00 -28.76 -3.38
CA GLN A 5 2.40 -28.92 -4.72
C GLN A 5 3.40 -29.57 -5.69
N LEU A 6 4.66 -29.09 -5.70
CA LEU A 6 5.73 -29.64 -6.54
C LEU A 6 6.05 -31.10 -6.16
N ALA A 7 6.20 -31.39 -4.87
CA ALA A 7 6.50 -32.73 -4.39
C ALA A 7 5.39 -33.73 -4.81
N ARG A 8 4.14 -33.36 -4.70
CA ARG A 8 3.01 -34.19 -5.17
C ARG A 8 2.98 -34.34 -6.68
N TYR A 9 3.29 -33.30 -7.43
CA TYR A 9 3.42 -33.39 -8.89
C TYR A 9 4.50 -34.41 -9.31
N TRP A 10 5.57 -34.50 -8.51
CA TRP A 10 6.64 -35.49 -8.73
C TRP A 10 6.31 -36.86 -8.13
N GLY A 11 5.09 -37.06 -7.60
CA GLY A 11 4.66 -38.35 -7.04
C GLY A 11 5.29 -38.70 -5.69
N LEU A 12 5.80 -37.71 -4.96
CA LEU A 12 6.44 -37.91 -3.64
C LEU A 12 5.39 -38.00 -2.53
N GLU A 13 5.63 -38.90 -1.56
CA GLU A 13 4.96 -38.92 -0.26
C GLU A 13 5.49 -37.72 0.57
N VAL A 14 4.58 -36.94 1.13
CA VAL A 14 4.95 -35.65 1.76
C VAL A 14 4.55 -35.65 3.22
N PHE A 15 5.49 -35.34 4.10
CA PHE A 15 5.29 -35.10 5.51
C PHE A 15 5.45 -33.61 5.79
N ALA A 16 4.69 -33.04 6.71
CA ALA A 16 4.74 -31.62 6.99
C ALA A 16 4.71 -31.29 8.49
N THR A 17 5.57 -30.39 8.90
CA THR A 17 5.49 -29.78 10.22
C THR A 17 4.87 -28.37 10.13
N ALA A 18 3.97 -28.07 11.05
CA ALA A 18 3.40 -26.74 11.23
C ALA A 18 2.92 -26.55 12.67
N SER A 19 2.82 -25.29 13.12
CA SER A 19 2.16 -25.02 14.40
C SER A 19 0.71 -25.49 14.38
N ARG A 20 0.20 -25.98 15.49
CA ARG A 20 -1.14 -26.62 15.59
C ARG A 20 -2.28 -25.77 15.00
N GLY A 21 -2.21 -24.43 15.15
CA GLY A 21 -3.21 -23.51 14.57
C GLY A 21 -3.25 -23.49 13.03
N LYS A 22 -2.31 -24.16 12.34
CA LYS A 22 -2.27 -24.31 10.88
C LYS A 22 -2.58 -25.72 10.38
N TRP A 23 -2.88 -26.66 11.27
CA TRP A 23 -3.13 -28.05 10.89
C TRP A 23 -4.37 -28.21 10.01
N ASP A 24 -5.44 -27.43 10.25
CA ASP A 24 -6.62 -27.46 9.38
C ASP A 24 -6.29 -27.07 7.94
N THR A 25 -5.30 -26.17 7.74
CA THR A 25 -4.78 -25.88 6.40
C THR A 25 -4.11 -27.10 5.77
N LEU A 26 -3.32 -27.85 6.54
CA LEU A 26 -2.67 -29.06 6.04
C LEU A 26 -3.71 -30.14 5.72
N ARG A 27 -4.72 -30.33 6.59
CA ARG A 27 -5.85 -31.26 6.33
C ARG A 27 -6.60 -30.87 5.06
N ALA A 28 -6.90 -29.58 4.88
CA ALA A 28 -7.53 -29.07 3.65
C ALA A 28 -6.64 -29.27 2.41
N MET A 29 -5.33 -29.36 2.57
CA MET A 29 -4.41 -29.75 1.52
C MET A 29 -4.33 -31.27 1.30
N GLY A 30 -5.12 -32.09 2.03
CA GLY A 30 -5.17 -33.54 1.88
C GLY A 30 -4.08 -34.30 2.65
N PHE A 31 -3.53 -33.74 3.72
CA PHE A 31 -2.71 -34.50 4.66
C PHE A 31 -3.59 -35.22 5.67
N ASP A 32 -3.26 -36.45 5.97
CA ASP A 32 -3.81 -37.18 7.12
C ASP A 32 -2.99 -36.89 8.40
N GLU A 33 -3.46 -37.43 9.52
CA GLU A 33 -2.84 -37.18 10.83
C GLU A 33 -1.43 -37.76 10.94
N ASP A 34 -1.11 -38.83 10.24
CA ASP A 34 0.21 -39.49 10.30
C ASP A 34 1.28 -38.65 9.61
N HIS A 35 0.89 -37.86 8.63
CA HIS A 35 1.78 -37.00 7.84
C HIS A 35 1.89 -35.57 8.34
N ILE A 36 1.26 -35.22 9.50
CA ILE A 36 1.32 -33.88 10.11
C ILE A 36 1.97 -33.98 11.48
N ALA A 37 2.84 -33.04 11.81
CA ALA A 37 3.38 -32.89 13.16
C ALA A 37 3.52 -31.41 13.58
N ASP A 38 3.68 -31.19 14.90
CA ASP A 38 3.86 -29.85 15.45
C ASP A 38 5.32 -29.37 15.23
N SER A 39 5.49 -28.25 14.54
CA SER A 39 6.79 -27.61 14.31
C SER A 39 7.39 -26.97 15.58
N ARG A 40 6.70 -26.99 16.71
CA ARG A 40 7.14 -26.47 17.99
C ARG A 40 7.45 -27.57 19.03
N SER A 41 7.45 -28.83 18.60
CA SER A 41 7.79 -29.99 19.40
C SER A 41 8.72 -30.89 18.60
N LEU A 42 9.65 -31.58 19.26
CA LEU A 42 10.55 -32.55 18.64
C LEU A 42 9.86 -33.91 18.37
N GLU A 43 8.60 -34.05 18.75
CA GLU A 43 7.84 -35.30 18.55
C GLU A 43 7.71 -35.70 17.06
N PHE A 44 7.88 -34.77 16.14
CA PHE A 44 7.83 -35.06 14.70
C PHE A 44 8.91 -36.07 14.29
N GLU A 45 10.09 -36.07 14.91
CA GLU A 45 11.17 -37.01 14.59
C GLU A 45 10.70 -38.45 14.85
N GLY A 46 10.24 -38.74 16.05
CA GLY A 46 9.79 -40.08 16.42
C GLY A 46 8.55 -40.53 15.61
N LYS A 47 7.60 -39.63 15.42
CA LYS A 47 6.38 -39.88 14.66
C LYS A 47 6.69 -40.24 13.21
N PHE A 48 7.41 -39.40 12.49
CA PHE A 48 7.69 -39.61 11.08
C PHE A 48 8.63 -40.80 10.86
N ARG A 49 9.55 -41.05 11.79
CA ARG A 49 10.38 -42.26 11.76
C ARG A 49 9.54 -43.54 11.89
N ALA A 50 8.52 -43.53 12.77
CA ALA A 50 7.63 -44.67 12.92
C ALA A 50 6.77 -44.91 11.67
N VAL A 51 6.18 -43.85 11.09
CA VAL A 51 5.37 -43.95 9.88
C VAL A 51 6.17 -44.50 8.69
N THR A 52 7.44 -44.10 8.57
CA THR A 52 8.35 -44.60 7.51
C THR A 52 8.95 -45.97 7.81
N GLY A 53 8.52 -46.66 8.87
CA GLY A 53 9.08 -47.95 9.27
C GLY A 53 10.56 -47.90 9.66
N GLY A 54 11.04 -46.79 10.16
CA GLY A 54 12.44 -46.55 10.54
C GLY A 54 13.35 -46.09 9.38
N ARG A 55 12.88 -46.08 8.15
CA ARG A 55 13.66 -45.70 6.95
C ARG A 55 14.11 -44.23 6.99
N GLY A 56 13.27 -43.36 7.49
CA GLY A 56 13.49 -41.91 7.46
C GLY A 56 13.08 -41.28 6.15
N MET A 57 13.54 -40.04 5.90
CA MET A 57 13.18 -39.22 4.74
C MET A 57 14.27 -39.23 3.66
N ASP A 58 13.87 -39.33 2.41
CA ASP A 58 14.80 -39.22 1.28
C ASP A 58 15.24 -37.78 1.06
N VAL A 59 14.34 -36.82 1.33
CA VAL A 59 14.60 -35.36 1.22
C VAL A 59 13.96 -34.64 2.40
N VAL A 60 14.71 -33.78 3.05
CA VAL A 60 14.24 -32.83 4.04
C VAL A 60 14.46 -31.42 3.52
N LEU A 61 13.40 -30.61 3.46
CA LEU A 61 13.47 -29.18 3.15
C LEU A 61 13.23 -28.42 4.46
N ASP A 62 14.29 -27.86 5.03
CA ASP A 62 14.28 -27.25 6.37
C ASP A 62 14.37 -25.73 6.34
N SER A 63 13.73 -25.12 7.32
CA SER A 63 13.81 -23.68 7.63
C SER A 63 13.66 -23.42 9.13
N LEU A 64 13.89 -24.44 9.94
CA LEU A 64 13.84 -24.36 11.40
C LEU A 64 15.16 -23.81 11.97
N ALA A 65 15.34 -23.84 13.27
CA ALA A 65 16.56 -23.42 13.94
C ALA A 65 16.75 -24.22 15.24
N GLY A 66 18.00 -24.24 15.76
CA GLY A 66 18.34 -24.90 17.01
C GLY A 66 18.17 -26.42 16.92
N GLU A 67 17.68 -27.00 18.01
CA GLU A 67 17.48 -28.46 18.16
C GLU A 67 16.54 -29.07 17.11
N PHE A 68 15.70 -28.27 16.47
CA PHE A 68 14.81 -28.74 15.39
C PHE A 68 15.57 -29.08 14.12
N VAL A 69 16.67 -28.36 13.81
CA VAL A 69 17.58 -28.72 12.70
C VAL A 69 18.22 -30.05 12.96
N ASP A 70 18.70 -30.30 14.18
CA ASP A 70 19.35 -31.57 14.56
C ASP A 70 18.36 -32.74 14.50
N ALA A 71 17.12 -32.54 14.96
CA ALA A 71 16.06 -33.53 14.85
C ALA A 71 15.70 -33.82 13.39
N SER A 72 15.65 -32.79 12.55
CA SER A 72 15.40 -32.91 11.12
C SER A 72 16.53 -33.64 10.38
N LEU A 73 17.79 -33.38 10.76
CA LEU A 73 18.96 -34.11 10.24
C LEU A 73 18.91 -35.60 10.59
N ARG A 74 18.55 -35.94 11.81
CA ARG A 74 18.38 -37.34 12.24
C ARG A 74 17.26 -38.06 11.49
N LEU A 75 16.27 -37.34 10.96
CA LEU A 75 15.19 -37.93 10.14
C LEU A 75 15.64 -38.30 8.74
N VAL A 76 16.74 -37.75 8.23
CA VAL A 76 17.20 -38.08 6.87
C VAL A 76 17.69 -39.53 6.85
N GLY A 77 17.17 -40.29 5.90
CA GLY A 77 17.59 -41.67 5.67
C GLY A 77 18.97 -41.77 4.98
N PRO A 78 19.56 -42.96 4.97
CA PRO A 78 20.86 -43.20 4.28
C PRO A 78 20.82 -42.79 2.80
N GLY A 79 21.77 -41.94 2.39
CA GLY A 79 21.84 -41.42 1.02
C GLY A 79 20.87 -40.24 0.74
N GLY A 80 20.09 -39.83 1.75
CA GLY A 80 19.14 -38.74 1.63
C GLY A 80 19.78 -37.34 1.55
N VAL A 81 18.96 -36.37 1.28
CA VAL A 81 19.37 -34.97 1.09
C VAL A 81 18.69 -34.05 2.11
N PHE A 82 19.49 -33.23 2.77
CA PHE A 82 19.02 -32.15 3.61
C PHE A 82 19.24 -30.81 2.91
N LEU A 83 18.14 -30.10 2.62
CA LEU A 83 18.13 -28.79 1.97
C LEU A 83 17.79 -27.71 2.98
N GLU A 84 18.77 -26.92 3.36
CA GLU A 84 18.60 -25.83 4.30
C GLU A 84 18.22 -24.51 3.61
N MET A 85 17.02 -24.02 3.85
CA MET A 85 16.55 -22.71 3.39
C MET A 85 16.75 -21.62 4.43
N GLY A 86 16.90 -21.98 5.72
CA GLY A 86 17.14 -21.05 6.81
C GLY A 86 18.43 -20.27 6.61
N LYS A 87 18.47 -19.06 7.14
CA LYS A 87 19.64 -18.18 7.03
C LYS A 87 20.28 -17.86 8.39
N THR A 88 19.65 -18.28 9.46
CA THR A 88 20.08 -17.93 10.83
C THR A 88 20.84 -19.03 11.54
N ASP A 89 20.70 -20.27 11.10
CA ASP A 89 21.31 -21.45 11.75
C ASP A 89 21.77 -22.47 10.70
N ILE A 90 22.73 -22.05 9.87
CA ILE A 90 23.36 -22.91 8.87
C ILE A 90 24.43 -23.74 9.57
N ARG A 91 24.34 -25.07 9.40
CA ARG A 91 25.32 -26.01 9.97
C ARG A 91 26.58 -26.06 9.09
N ASP A 92 27.70 -26.36 9.73
CA ASP A 92 28.95 -26.64 9.02
C ASP A 92 28.82 -27.97 8.27
N PRO A 93 28.97 -28.01 6.93
CA PRO A 93 28.84 -29.23 6.13
C PRO A 93 29.77 -30.36 6.55
N ASP A 94 30.99 -30.04 7.02
CA ASP A 94 31.99 -31.07 7.45
C ASP A 94 31.56 -31.70 8.77
N VAL A 95 30.97 -30.90 9.67
CA VAL A 95 30.40 -31.39 10.91
C VAL A 95 29.21 -32.29 10.64
N VAL A 96 28.29 -31.87 9.74
CA VAL A 96 27.13 -32.69 9.37
C VAL A 96 27.57 -34.00 8.72
N THR A 97 28.55 -33.98 7.82
CA THR A 97 29.08 -35.19 7.18
C THR A 97 29.67 -36.17 8.18
N ARG A 98 30.37 -35.67 9.19
CA ARG A 98 30.95 -36.49 10.26
C ARG A 98 29.91 -37.10 11.18
N ASP A 99 28.91 -36.28 11.61
CA ASP A 99 27.93 -36.65 12.62
C ASP A 99 26.70 -37.39 12.03
N HIS A 100 26.44 -37.22 10.72
CA HIS A 100 25.39 -37.86 9.96
C HIS A 100 25.94 -38.51 8.68
N PRO A 101 26.71 -39.61 8.77
CA PRO A 101 27.33 -40.26 7.62
C PRO A 101 26.32 -40.68 6.56
N GLY A 102 26.55 -40.29 5.30
CA GLY A 102 25.67 -40.58 4.19
C GLY A 102 24.55 -39.56 3.93
N VAL A 103 24.40 -38.54 4.76
CA VAL A 103 23.48 -37.40 4.51
C VAL A 103 24.19 -36.38 3.65
N ARG A 104 23.53 -35.95 2.58
CA ARG A 104 24.00 -34.85 1.74
C ARG A 104 23.37 -33.54 2.22
N TYR A 105 24.12 -32.77 2.98
CA TYR A 105 23.68 -31.46 3.48
C TYR A 105 24.00 -30.36 2.47
N ARG A 106 23.02 -29.49 2.19
CA ARG A 106 23.21 -28.29 1.38
C ARG A 106 22.37 -27.13 1.87
N ALA A 107 23.02 -26.11 2.42
CA ALA A 107 22.43 -24.79 2.48
C ALA A 107 22.49 -24.13 1.10
N PHE A 108 21.43 -23.44 0.68
CA PHE A 108 21.37 -22.84 -0.65
C PHE A 108 20.72 -21.45 -0.65
N ASP A 109 21.09 -20.67 -1.64
CA ASP A 109 20.43 -19.43 -1.99
C ASP A 109 20.01 -19.48 -3.47
N LEU A 110 18.85 -18.86 -3.78
CA LEU A 110 18.35 -18.84 -5.14
C LEU A 110 19.34 -18.20 -6.12
N PHE A 111 20.07 -17.16 -5.67
CA PHE A 111 21.03 -16.44 -6.52
C PHE A 111 22.23 -17.32 -6.96
N GLU A 112 22.53 -18.39 -6.23
CA GLU A 112 23.58 -19.35 -6.63
C GLU A 112 23.26 -20.07 -7.94
N ALA A 113 21.98 -20.18 -8.29
CA ALA A 113 21.56 -20.82 -9.53
C ALA A 113 21.95 -20.02 -10.79
N GLY A 114 22.19 -18.73 -10.65
CA GLY A 114 22.48 -17.83 -11.77
C GLY A 114 21.23 -17.49 -12.61
N PRO A 115 21.31 -16.42 -13.43
CA PRO A 115 20.15 -15.90 -14.16
C PRO A 115 19.54 -16.90 -15.14
N ASP A 116 20.36 -17.67 -15.86
CA ASP A 116 19.87 -18.61 -16.87
C ASP A 116 19.05 -19.74 -16.24
N ARG A 117 19.53 -20.31 -15.12
CA ARG A 117 18.79 -21.36 -14.41
C ARG A 117 17.52 -20.81 -13.74
N ILE A 118 17.58 -19.59 -13.21
CA ILE A 118 16.39 -18.91 -12.68
C ILE A 118 15.35 -18.72 -13.79
N GLN A 119 15.76 -18.29 -14.99
CA GLN A 119 14.85 -18.14 -16.12
C GLN A 119 14.20 -19.47 -16.53
N GLN A 120 14.98 -20.56 -16.58
CA GLN A 120 14.45 -21.90 -16.86
C GLN A 120 13.41 -22.32 -15.81
N MET A 121 13.70 -22.16 -14.51
CA MET A 121 12.76 -22.47 -13.42
C MET A 121 11.49 -21.64 -13.52
N LEU A 122 11.57 -20.36 -13.86
CA LEU A 122 10.40 -19.51 -14.06
C LEU A 122 9.55 -19.96 -15.25
N ALA A 123 10.19 -20.38 -16.36
CA ALA A 123 9.48 -20.93 -17.52
C ALA A 123 8.76 -22.24 -17.18
N GLU A 124 9.42 -23.16 -16.47
CA GLU A 124 8.82 -24.40 -15.96
C GLU A 124 7.62 -24.12 -15.05
N LEU A 125 7.76 -23.21 -14.09
CA LEU A 125 6.67 -22.81 -13.19
C LEU A 125 5.50 -22.19 -13.95
N THR A 126 5.77 -21.36 -14.95
CA THR A 126 4.73 -20.73 -15.78
C THR A 126 3.92 -21.78 -16.55
N ALA A 127 4.59 -22.79 -17.10
CA ALA A 127 3.92 -23.91 -17.77
C ALA A 127 3.02 -24.69 -16.78
N LEU A 128 3.55 -25.04 -15.60
CA LEU A 128 2.80 -25.76 -14.57
C LEU A 128 1.59 -24.99 -14.04
N PHE A 129 1.66 -23.65 -13.97
CA PHE A 129 0.51 -22.81 -13.68
C PHE A 129 -0.49 -22.78 -14.83
N GLY A 130 -0.01 -22.74 -16.08
CA GLY A 130 -0.86 -22.77 -17.27
C GLY A 130 -1.65 -24.09 -17.43
N GLU A 131 -1.08 -25.17 -16.94
CA GLU A 131 -1.69 -26.52 -16.94
C GLU A 131 -2.53 -26.82 -15.69
N ASP A 132 -2.74 -25.84 -14.80
CA ASP A 132 -3.48 -25.96 -13.53
C ASP A 132 -2.87 -26.99 -12.53
N ILE A 133 -1.62 -27.43 -12.77
CA ILE A 133 -0.87 -28.32 -11.88
C ILE A 133 -0.46 -27.57 -10.60
N LEU A 134 0.01 -26.33 -10.77
CA LEU A 134 0.28 -25.45 -9.65
C LEU A 134 -0.82 -24.38 -9.52
N ARG A 135 -1.18 -24.08 -8.28
CA ARG A 135 -2.14 -23.02 -7.96
C ARG A 135 -1.49 -21.92 -7.14
N PRO A 136 -1.86 -20.66 -7.35
CA PRO A 136 -1.41 -19.56 -6.53
C PRO A 136 -1.65 -19.85 -5.04
N LEU A 137 -0.71 -19.44 -4.20
CA LEU A 137 -0.88 -19.57 -2.75
C LEU A 137 -1.95 -18.59 -2.27
N PRO A 138 -2.65 -18.91 -1.16
CA PRO A 138 -3.57 -17.97 -0.52
C PRO A 138 -2.88 -16.62 -0.27
N VAL A 139 -3.61 -15.53 -0.48
CA VAL A 139 -3.10 -14.17 -0.29
C VAL A 139 -3.96 -13.46 0.73
N THR A 140 -3.31 -12.83 1.71
CA THR A 140 -3.93 -11.84 2.61
C THR A 140 -3.45 -10.47 2.17
N THR A 141 -4.38 -9.60 1.77
CA THR A 141 -4.04 -8.26 1.29
C THR A 141 -4.18 -7.21 2.38
N PHE A 142 -3.28 -6.27 2.39
CA PHE A 142 -3.35 -5.05 3.19
C PHE A 142 -3.15 -3.85 2.28
N ASP A 143 -3.92 -2.79 2.52
CA ASP A 143 -3.62 -1.49 1.94
C ASP A 143 -2.23 -1.02 2.43
N VAL A 144 -1.38 -0.47 1.53
CA VAL A 144 -0.03 -0.02 1.87
C VAL A 144 -0.02 1.01 3.00
N ARG A 145 -1.08 1.81 3.14
CA ARG A 145 -1.26 2.76 4.26
C ARG A 145 -1.34 2.07 5.62
N ARG A 146 -1.64 0.78 5.63
CA ARG A 146 -1.69 -0.09 6.80
C ARG A 146 -0.46 -1.00 6.94
N ALA A 147 0.67 -0.62 6.33
CA ALA A 147 1.91 -1.39 6.39
C ALA A 147 2.33 -1.82 7.82
N PRO A 148 2.23 -0.98 8.87
CA PRO A 148 2.53 -1.42 10.24
C PRO A 148 1.64 -2.58 10.71
N ALA A 149 0.37 -2.62 10.28
CA ALA A 149 -0.55 -3.73 10.61
C ALA A 149 -0.18 -5.00 9.83
N ALA A 150 0.19 -4.87 8.56
CA ALA A 150 0.65 -5.98 7.73
C ALA A 150 1.94 -6.62 8.29
N LEU A 151 2.91 -5.79 8.67
CA LEU A 151 4.17 -6.25 9.27
C LEU A 151 3.94 -6.93 10.63
N ARG A 152 3.05 -6.39 11.48
CA ARG A 152 2.67 -7.02 12.74
C ARG A 152 1.97 -8.35 12.52
N TYR A 153 1.07 -8.45 11.54
CA TYR A 153 0.41 -9.70 11.19
C TYR A 153 1.42 -10.75 10.70
N LEU A 154 2.40 -10.34 9.90
CA LEU A 154 3.49 -11.20 9.43
C LEU A 154 4.37 -11.67 10.60
N SER A 155 4.78 -10.76 11.52
CA SER A 155 5.64 -11.09 12.67
C SER A 155 4.99 -12.08 13.65
N GLN A 156 3.65 -12.12 13.73
CA GLN A 156 2.93 -13.08 14.55
C GLN A 156 2.88 -14.49 13.96
N ALA A 157 3.41 -14.68 12.74
CA ALA A 157 3.42 -15.95 12.00
C ALA A 157 2.03 -16.63 11.89
N ARG A 158 0.93 -15.86 11.97
CA ARG A 158 -0.44 -16.37 11.87
C ARG A 158 -0.92 -16.56 10.44
N HIS A 159 -0.26 -15.91 9.49
CA HIS A 159 -0.62 -15.96 8.07
C HIS A 159 -0.44 -17.38 7.49
N VAL A 160 -1.29 -17.68 6.54
CA VAL A 160 -1.18 -18.83 5.63
C VAL A 160 -1.01 -18.28 4.22
N GLY A 161 0.00 -18.75 3.48
CA GLY A 161 0.31 -18.22 2.17
C GLY A 161 1.13 -16.93 2.21
N LYS A 162 0.72 -15.92 1.46
CA LYS A 162 1.44 -14.66 1.27
C LYS A 162 0.70 -13.47 1.87
N VAL A 163 1.45 -12.53 2.41
CA VAL A 163 0.97 -11.21 2.81
C VAL A 163 1.42 -10.21 1.74
N VAL A 164 0.46 -9.52 1.14
CA VAL A 164 0.70 -8.58 0.04
C VAL A 164 0.18 -7.21 0.42
N MET A 165 1.01 -6.19 0.25
CA MET A 165 0.58 -4.80 0.34
C MET A 165 0.15 -4.31 -1.03
N VAL A 166 -1.09 -3.81 -1.11
CA VAL A 166 -1.70 -3.30 -2.35
C VAL A 166 -1.65 -1.79 -2.33
N MET A 167 -1.18 -1.22 -3.42
CA MET A 167 -1.31 0.22 -3.67
C MET A 167 -2.75 0.51 -4.05
N PRO A 168 -3.46 1.40 -3.34
CA PRO A 168 -4.82 1.75 -3.73
C PRO A 168 -4.81 2.44 -5.09
N ASP A 169 -5.75 2.07 -5.96
CA ASP A 169 -6.03 2.84 -7.17
C ASP A 169 -6.84 4.08 -6.77
N ALA A 170 -6.11 5.16 -6.47
CA ALA A 170 -6.67 6.35 -5.84
C ALA A 170 -7.64 7.10 -6.76
N TRP A 171 -7.52 6.94 -8.07
CA TRP A 171 -8.09 7.90 -9.00
C TRP A 171 -9.15 7.32 -9.94
N ALA A 172 -8.98 6.09 -10.41
CA ALA A 172 -9.77 5.56 -11.50
C ALA A 172 -11.20 5.14 -11.11
N ALA A 173 -11.42 4.72 -9.87
CA ALA A 173 -12.66 4.07 -9.43
C ALA A 173 -13.69 5.00 -8.78
N GLY A 174 -13.37 6.28 -8.55
CA GLY A 174 -14.25 7.18 -7.79
C GLY A 174 -14.25 8.62 -8.27
N THR A 175 -14.65 9.50 -7.37
CA THR A 175 -14.76 10.95 -7.63
C THR A 175 -13.60 11.68 -6.96
N VAL A 176 -13.00 12.62 -7.69
CA VAL A 176 -12.01 13.57 -7.16
C VAL A 176 -12.65 14.92 -6.97
N LEU A 177 -12.62 15.44 -5.75
CA LEU A 177 -13.08 16.77 -5.40
C LEU A 177 -11.91 17.75 -5.38
N VAL A 178 -12.05 18.86 -6.11
CA VAL A 178 -11.02 19.90 -6.20
C VAL A 178 -11.60 21.24 -5.77
N THR A 179 -11.17 21.77 -4.64
CA THR A 179 -11.53 23.16 -4.25
C THR A 179 -10.59 24.14 -4.93
N GLY A 180 -11.11 25.31 -5.29
CA GLY A 180 -10.41 26.24 -6.18
C GLY A 180 -10.31 25.69 -7.61
N GLY A 181 -11.17 24.74 -7.97
CA GLY A 181 -11.11 23.96 -9.20
C GLY A 181 -11.22 24.75 -10.50
N THR A 182 -11.84 25.95 -10.46
CA THR A 182 -11.92 26.85 -11.62
C THR A 182 -10.80 27.88 -11.66
N GLY A 183 -9.91 27.90 -10.64
CA GLY A 183 -8.70 28.74 -10.65
C GLY A 183 -7.58 28.13 -11.51
N MET A 184 -6.52 28.90 -11.76
CA MET A 184 -5.38 28.49 -12.59
C MET A 184 -4.79 27.13 -12.12
N ALA A 185 -4.38 27.02 -10.87
CA ALA A 185 -3.78 25.79 -10.34
C ALA A 185 -4.77 24.63 -10.30
N GLY A 186 -6.03 24.87 -9.87
CA GLY A 186 -7.06 23.85 -9.78
C GLY A 186 -7.48 23.31 -11.16
N SER A 187 -7.61 24.17 -12.18
CA SER A 187 -7.95 23.75 -13.53
C SER A 187 -6.79 22.97 -14.20
N ALA A 188 -5.55 23.43 -14.02
CA ALA A 188 -4.37 22.70 -14.50
C ALA A 188 -4.28 21.30 -13.89
N LEU A 189 -4.55 21.21 -12.59
CA LEU A 189 -4.58 19.92 -11.90
C LEU A 189 -5.73 19.03 -12.37
N ALA A 190 -6.94 19.58 -12.56
CA ALA A 190 -8.07 18.81 -13.06
C ALA A 190 -7.74 18.18 -14.43
N ARG A 191 -7.10 18.93 -15.33
CA ARG A 191 -6.57 18.42 -16.60
C ARG A 191 -5.57 17.27 -16.38
N HIS A 192 -4.64 17.48 -15.47
CA HIS A 192 -3.60 16.50 -15.18
C HIS A 192 -4.17 15.18 -14.65
N VAL A 193 -5.07 15.22 -13.67
CA VAL A 193 -5.63 14.00 -13.08
C VAL A 193 -6.51 13.23 -14.08
N VAL A 194 -7.22 13.93 -14.97
CA VAL A 194 -8.00 13.28 -16.04
C VAL A 194 -7.07 12.65 -17.09
N ALA A 195 -6.08 13.40 -17.58
CA ALA A 195 -5.24 12.95 -18.70
C ALA A 195 -4.19 11.90 -18.28
N ARG A 196 -3.63 12.02 -17.07
CA ARG A 196 -2.51 11.18 -16.63
C ARG A 196 -2.89 10.08 -15.65
N HIS A 197 -3.94 10.31 -14.86
CA HIS A 197 -4.37 9.36 -13.82
C HIS A 197 -5.71 8.69 -14.13
N GLY A 198 -6.29 8.96 -15.30
CA GLY A 198 -7.50 8.29 -15.74
C GLY A 198 -8.76 8.61 -14.94
N VAL A 199 -8.76 9.70 -14.17
CA VAL A 199 -9.93 10.13 -13.39
C VAL A 199 -11.10 10.39 -14.32
N ARG A 200 -12.25 9.79 -14.01
CA ARG A 200 -13.47 9.89 -14.83
C ARG A 200 -14.58 10.73 -14.19
N HIS A 201 -14.46 11.03 -12.90
CA HIS A 201 -15.45 11.83 -12.19
C HIS A 201 -14.75 12.90 -11.36
N VAL A 202 -15.07 14.17 -11.67
CA VAL A 202 -14.45 15.34 -11.04
C VAL A 202 -15.53 16.29 -10.54
N VAL A 203 -15.42 16.70 -9.28
CA VAL A 203 -16.22 17.78 -8.70
C VAL A 203 -15.32 18.99 -8.46
N LEU A 204 -15.54 20.06 -9.22
CA LEU A 204 -14.82 21.33 -9.10
C LEU A 204 -15.63 22.28 -8.24
N VAL A 205 -15.04 22.69 -7.12
CA VAL A 205 -15.68 23.60 -6.15
C VAL A 205 -15.02 24.96 -6.22
N SER A 206 -15.81 25.99 -6.42
CA SER A 206 -15.36 27.38 -6.32
C SER A 206 -16.52 28.30 -5.91
N ARG A 207 -16.21 29.47 -5.36
CA ARG A 207 -17.23 30.41 -4.90
C ARG A 207 -18.19 30.85 -6.00
N ARG A 208 -17.71 31.02 -7.24
CA ARG A 208 -18.52 31.37 -8.41
C ARG A 208 -19.11 30.16 -9.15
N GLY A 209 -18.63 28.96 -8.85
CA GLY A 209 -19.13 27.75 -9.50
C GLY A 209 -19.09 27.81 -11.02
N PRO A 210 -20.21 27.45 -11.68
CA PRO A 210 -20.33 27.49 -13.16
C PRO A 210 -20.11 28.88 -13.77
N ASP A 211 -20.38 29.95 -13.03
CA ASP A 211 -20.23 31.33 -13.48
C ASP A 211 -18.78 31.84 -13.42
N ALA A 212 -17.85 30.98 -13.02
CA ALA A 212 -16.43 31.33 -13.01
C ALA A 212 -15.89 31.42 -14.45
N PRO A 213 -15.07 32.44 -14.79
CA PRO A 213 -14.47 32.55 -16.11
C PRO A 213 -13.71 31.27 -16.48
N GLY A 214 -13.94 30.77 -17.72
CA GLY A 214 -13.30 29.55 -18.22
C GLY A 214 -13.88 28.24 -17.67
N ALA A 215 -14.92 28.28 -16.83
CA ALA A 215 -15.50 27.06 -16.25
C ALA A 215 -16.19 26.19 -17.29
N ALA A 216 -16.96 26.80 -18.22
CA ALA A 216 -17.66 26.08 -19.26
C ALA A 216 -16.67 25.41 -20.24
N GLU A 217 -15.63 26.13 -20.63
CA GLU A 217 -14.56 25.62 -21.49
C GLU A 217 -13.83 24.46 -20.85
N LEU A 218 -13.51 24.56 -19.54
CA LEU A 218 -12.87 23.49 -18.77
C LEU A 218 -13.76 22.23 -18.71
N VAL A 219 -15.06 22.39 -18.49
CA VAL A 219 -16.01 21.27 -18.48
C VAL A 219 -16.06 20.60 -19.85
N ALA A 220 -16.13 21.38 -20.94
CA ALA A 220 -16.14 20.85 -22.29
C ALA A 220 -14.85 20.11 -22.66
N GLU A 221 -13.70 20.67 -22.28
CA GLU A 221 -12.38 20.08 -22.50
C GLU A 221 -12.22 18.73 -21.77
N LEU A 222 -12.50 18.70 -20.46
CA LEU A 222 -12.42 17.48 -19.66
C LEU A 222 -13.46 16.44 -20.07
N GLY A 223 -14.66 16.90 -20.50
CA GLY A 223 -15.70 16.05 -21.08
C GLY A 223 -15.25 15.39 -22.37
N GLY A 224 -14.58 16.13 -23.24
CA GLY A 224 -13.96 15.61 -24.47
C GLY A 224 -12.86 14.57 -24.18
N ALA A 225 -12.18 14.67 -23.03
CA ALA A 225 -11.22 13.67 -22.56
C ALA A 225 -11.88 12.48 -21.84
N GLY A 226 -13.22 12.41 -21.81
CA GLY A 226 -14.00 11.29 -21.26
C GLY A 226 -14.27 11.37 -19.76
N ALA A 227 -14.10 12.55 -19.13
CA ALA A 227 -14.45 12.76 -17.73
C ALA A 227 -15.84 13.38 -17.59
N GLN A 228 -16.57 12.98 -16.56
CA GLN A 228 -17.77 13.66 -16.09
C GLN A 228 -17.38 14.72 -15.07
N VAL A 229 -17.67 15.97 -15.35
CA VAL A 229 -17.27 17.10 -14.54
C VAL A 229 -18.49 17.83 -14.01
N GLN A 230 -18.55 18.00 -12.71
CA GLN A 230 -19.54 18.85 -12.04
C GLN A 230 -18.84 20.09 -11.48
N VAL A 231 -19.32 21.27 -11.81
CA VAL A 231 -18.84 22.53 -11.20
C VAL A 231 -19.88 23.02 -10.23
N VAL A 232 -19.48 23.26 -8.98
CA VAL A 232 -20.38 23.63 -7.89
C VAL A 232 -19.98 24.98 -7.30
N ALA A 233 -20.96 25.88 -7.18
CA ALA A 233 -20.81 27.13 -6.44
C ALA A 233 -20.88 26.85 -4.93
N CYS A 234 -19.71 26.89 -4.25
CA CYS A 234 -19.63 26.65 -2.82
C CYS A 234 -18.38 27.34 -2.26
N ASP A 235 -18.54 28.01 -1.12
CA ASP A 235 -17.40 28.40 -0.29
C ASP A 235 -16.99 27.20 0.56
N ALA A 236 -15.82 26.62 0.32
CA ALA A 236 -15.31 25.47 1.07
C ALA A 236 -15.09 25.78 2.57
N ALA A 237 -15.02 27.03 2.95
CA ALA A 237 -14.99 27.46 4.36
C ALA A 237 -16.37 27.40 5.03
N ASP A 238 -17.46 27.31 4.26
CA ASP A 238 -18.78 27.02 4.79
C ASP A 238 -18.93 25.49 4.93
N ARG A 239 -18.85 25.02 6.17
CA ARG A 239 -18.89 23.58 6.49
C ARG A 239 -20.20 22.92 6.03
N ALA A 240 -21.34 23.62 6.19
CA ALA A 240 -22.64 23.06 5.84
C ALA A 240 -22.81 22.94 4.31
N ALA A 241 -22.40 23.98 3.58
CA ALA A 241 -22.41 23.96 2.13
C ALA A 241 -21.48 22.87 1.57
N LEU A 242 -20.26 22.76 2.11
CA LEU A 242 -19.30 21.73 1.69
C LEU A 242 -19.77 20.30 2.03
N ALA A 243 -20.39 20.12 3.20
CA ALA A 243 -20.97 18.83 3.58
C ALA A 243 -22.03 18.36 2.58
N LYS A 244 -22.87 19.29 2.11
CA LYS A 244 -23.88 19.00 1.07
C LYS A 244 -23.20 18.57 -0.23
N VAL A 245 -22.17 19.27 -0.69
CA VAL A 245 -21.44 18.91 -1.92
C VAL A 245 -20.87 17.49 -1.80
N ILE A 246 -20.31 17.13 -0.65
CA ILE A 246 -19.75 15.79 -0.43
C ILE A 246 -20.86 14.73 -0.37
N ALA A 247 -21.99 15.02 0.28
CA ALA A 247 -23.13 14.13 0.38
C ALA A 247 -23.82 13.88 -0.97
N ASP A 248 -23.79 14.85 -1.88
CA ASP A 248 -24.35 14.74 -3.23
C ASP A 248 -23.49 13.87 -4.17
N ILE A 249 -22.29 13.44 -3.75
CA ILE A 249 -21.46 12.52 -4.53
C ILE A 249 -22.09 11.12 -4.52
N PRO A 250 -22.36 10.52 -5.69
CA PRO A 250 -23.05 9.23 -5.77
C PRO A 250 -22.25 8.10 -5.12
N VAL A 251 -22.93 7.21 -4.39
CA VAL A 251 -22.32 6.04 -3.74
C VAL A 251 -21.63 5.10 -4.74
N GLN A 252 -22.14 5.04 -5.97
CA GLN A 252 -21.56 4.23 -7.05
C GLN A 252 -20.21 4.77 -7.55
N ARG A 253 -19.89 6.01 -7.22
CA ARG A 253 -18.65 6.71 -7.58
C ARG A 253 -18.14 7.48 -6.36
N PRO A 254 -17.78 6.77 -5.28
CA PRO A 254 -17.50 7.39 -4.00
C PRO A 254 -16.35 8.41 -4.10
N LEU A 255 -16.30 9.32 -3.13
CA LEU A 255 -15.18 10.24 -3.02
C LEU A 255 -13.90 9.47 -2.72
N THR A 256 -12.94 9.48 -3.65
CA THR A 256 -11.65 8.79 -3.53
C THR A 256 -10.47 9.74 -3.44
N GLY A 257 -10.63 10.98 -3.88
CA GLY A 257 -9.56 11.97 -3.82
C GLY A 257 -10.08 13.35 -3.44
N VAL A 258 -9.33 14.04 -2.59
CA VAL A 258 -9.57 15.43 -2.19
C VAL A 258 -8.34 16.26 -2.50
N ILE A 259 -8.54 17.36 -3.22
CA ILE A 259 -7.47 18.29 -3.56
C ILE A 259 -7.90 19.69 -3.17
N HIS A 260 -7.16 20.29 -2.27
CA HIS A 260 -7.40 21.66 -1.82
C HIS A 260 -6.40 22.61 -2.49
N ALA A 261 -6.85 23.25 -3.58
CA ALA A 261 -6.09 24.25 -4.34
C ALA A 261 -6.69 25.65 -4.21
N ALA A 262 -7.71 25.84 -3.33
CA ALA A 262 -8.25 27.16 -3.06
C ALA A 262 -7.28 28.01 -2.25
N GLY A 263 -7.28 29.29 -2.51
CA GLY A 263 -6.50 30.28 -1.78
C GLY A 263 -6.75 31.69 -2.29
N VAL A 264 -6.43 32.65 -1.47
CA VAL A 264 -6.42 34.09 -1.82
C VAL A 264 -5.13 34.68 -1.26
N LEU A 265 -4.65 35.73 -1.90
CA LEU A 265 -3.58 36.58 -1.39
C LEU A 265 -4.20 37.91 -0.89
N ASP A 266 -3.76 38.36 0.25
CA ASP A 266 -4.02 39.70 0.77
C ASP A 266 -2.77 40.16 1.51
N ASP A 267 -1.74 40.47 0.71
CA ASP A 267 -0.41 40.76 1.19
C ASP A 267 -0.32 42.14 1.85
N ALA A 268 0.35 42.23 2.98
CA ALA A 268 0.64 43.49 3.68
C ALA A 268 1.84 43.30 4.59
N VAL A 269 2.57 44.44 4.80
CA VAL A 269 3.55 44.47 5.88
C VAL A 269 2.88 44.33 7.22
N VAL A 270 3.55 43.74 8.20
CA VAL A 270 2.99 43.39 9.51
C VAL A 270 2.30 44.55 10.22
N THR A 271 2.78 45.74 10.02
CA THR A 271 2.19 46.99 10.59
C THR A 271 0.87 47.41 9.94
N SER A 272 0.57 46.89 8.74
CA SER A 272 -0.67 47.18 7.98
C SER A 272 -1.58 45.97 7.86
N LEU A 273 -1.22 44.85 8.51
CA LEU A 273 -1.98 43.63 8.50
C LEU A 273 -3.13 43.74 9.49
N SER A 274 -4.37 43.84 9.00
CA SER A 274 -5.57 43.87 9.85
C SER A 274 -6.11 42.44 10.07
N ALA A 275 -6.97 42.30 11.08
CA ALA A 275 -7.66 41.04 11.37
C ALA A 275 -8.45 40.52 10.15
N GLU A 276 -9.17 41.43 9.46
CA GLU A 276 -9.96 41.08 8.27
C GLU A 276 -9.11 40.50 7.13
N ARG A 277 -7.89 41.05 6.93
CA ARG A 277 -6.95 40.54 5.94
C ARG A 277 -6.40 39.17 6.31
N VAL A 278 -6.13 38.96 7.60
CA VAL A 278 -5.72 37.66 8.12
C VAL A 278 -6.85 36.65 7.94
N ASP A 279 -8.06 36.99 8.38
CA ASP A 279 -9.24 36.12 8.31
C ASP A 279 -9.58 35.74 6.87
N ALA A 280 -9.49 36.69 5.93
CA ALA A 280 -9.76 36.40 4.50
C ALA A 280 -8.85 35.31 3.93
N VAL A 281 -7.55 35.34 4.29
CA VAL A 281 -6.58 34.34 3.82
C VAL A 281 -6.74 33.02 4.58
N LEU A 282 -6.89 33.08 5.91
CA LEU A 282 -7.08 31.87 6.74
C LEU A 282 -8.38 31.16 6.36
N ARG A 283 -9.48 31.87 6.19
CA ARG A 283 -10.75 31.29 5.78
C ARG A 283 -10.63 30.45 4.50
N ALA A 284 -9.96 30.99 3.48
CA ALA A 284 -9.86 30.31 2.18
C ALA A 284 -8.95 29.08 2.22
N LYS A 285 -7.94 29.06 3.09
CA LYS A 285 -6.97 27.98 3.18
C LYS A 285 -7.16 27.10 4.41
N VAL A 286 -7.27 27.69 5.59
CA VAL A 286 -7.29 26.95 6.86
C VAL A 286 -8.66 26.37 7.12
N ASP A 287 -9.72 27.21 7.15
CA ASP A 287 -11.08 26.74 7.47
C ASP A 287 -11.56 25.75 6.42
N ALA A 288 -11.30 26.02 5.13
CA ALA A 288 -11.64 25.12 4.04
C ALA A 288 -10.91 23.78 4.16
N ALA A 289 -9.61 23.76 4.44
CA ALA A 289 -8.85 22.53 4.62
C ALA A 289 -9.29 21.75 5.86
N TRP A 290 -9.61 22.46 6.95
CA TRP A 290 -10.11 21.84 8.17
C TRP A 290 -11.48 21.19 7.95
N ASN A 291 -12.40 21.89 7.27
CA ASN A 291 -13.71 21.34 6.91
C ASN A 291 -13.57 20.10 6.03
N LEU A 292 -12.67 20.12 5.03
CA LEU A 292 -12.36 18.93 4.22
C LEU A 292 -11.84 17.78 5.08
N HIS A 293 -10.95 18.06 6.03
CA HIS A 293 -10.44 17.03 6.95
C HIS A 293 -11.57 16.40 7.77
N GLU A 294 -12.34 17.22 8.46
CA GLU A 294 -13.44 16.76 9.34
C GLU A 294 -14.51 15.97 8.57
N LEU A 295 -14.91 16.45 7.39
CA LEU A 295 -15.95 15.83 6.57
C LEU A 295 -15.48 14.55 5.85
N THR A 296 -14.17 14.33 5.75
CA THR A 296 -13.61 13.14 5.08
C THR A 296 -12.78 12.25 5.99
N ARG A 297 -12.80 12.49 7.29
CA ARG A 297 -12.05 11.70 8.27
C ARG A 297 -12.44 10.22 8.26
N ASP A 298 -13.73 9.95 8.11
CA ASP A 298 -14.31 8.61 8.14
C ASP A 298 -14.66 8.10 6.71
N VAL A 299 -14.26 8.84 5.67
CA VAL A 299 -14.40 8.44 4.27
C VAL A 299 -13.12 7.78 3.80
N ASP A 300 -13.23 6.68 3.06
CA ASP A 300 -12.07 5.96 2.52
C ASP A 300 -11.47 6.69 1.30
N VAL A 301 -10.93 7.89 1.55
CA VAL A 301 -10.18 8.61 0.51
C VAL A 301 -8.77 8.03 0.37
N SER A 302 -8.34 7.83 -0.85
CA SER A 302 -7.00 7.34 -1.18
C SER A 302 -5.98 8.47 -1.27
N ALA A 303 -6.42 9.69 -1.54
CA ALA A 303 -5.56 10.86 -1.66
C ALA A 303 -6.20 12.10 -1.01
N PHE A 304 -5.38 12.84 -0.28
CA PHE A 304 -5.74 14.14 0.29
C PHE A 304 -4.58 15.10 0.07
N VAL A 305 -4.71 16.00 -0.90
CA VAL A 305 -3.63 16.85 -1.38
C VAL A 305 -3.90 18.30 -1.03
N LEU A 306 -2.95 18.94 -0.37
CA LEU A 306 -3.01 20.34 0.05
C LEU A 306 -2.00 21.16 -0.75
N PHE A 307 -2.46 22.21 -1.40
CA PHE A 307 -1.62 23.16 -2.12
C PHE A 307 -1.10 24.22 -1.15
N SER A 308 0.05 23.94 -0.56
CA SER A 308 0.83 24.85 0.26
C SER A 308 1.77 25.71 -0.59
N SER A 309 2.66 26.43 0.04
CA SER A 309 3.65 27.30 -0.61
C SER A 309 4.98 27.24 0.11
N ILE A 310 6.07 27.46 -0.62
CA ILE A 310 7.40 27.68 -0.05
C ILE A 310 7.42 28.83 0.96
N ALA A 311 6.48 29.78 0.85
CA ALA A 311 6.32 30.86 1.81
C ALA A 311 6.02 30.34 3.23
N GLY A 312 5.35 29.18 3.37
CA GLY A 312 5.12 28.55 4.67
C GLY A 312 6.38 27.99 5.33
N LEU A 313 7.40 27.68 4.54
CA LEU A 313 8.67 27.11 5.01
C LEU A 313 9.76 28.16 5.17
N ALA A 314 9.92 29.03 4.17
CA ALA A 314 11.00 30.02 4.11
C ALA A 314 10.57 31.41 4.56
N GLY A 315 9.28 31.65 4.70
CA GLY A 315 8.73 33.00 4.84
C GLY A 315 8.73 33.76 3.51
N ALA A 316 7.98 34.84 3.45
CA ALA A 316 7.99 35.78 2.35
C ALA A 316 7.65 37.18 2.87
N SER A 317 8.37 38.20 2.38
CA SER A 317 8.14 39.58 2.81
C SER A 317 6.72 40.02 2.46
N GLY A 318 6.01 40.61 3.44
CA GLY A 318 4.63 41.06 3.28
C GLY A 318 3.57 39.95 3.24
N GLN A 319 3.93 38.69 3.43
CA GLN A 319 3.02 37.52 3.32
C GLN A 319 2.85 36.75 4.63
N ALA A 320 2.88 37.42 5.78
CA ALA A 320 2.82 36.73 7.07
C ALA A 320 1.55 35.90 7.26
N ASN A 321 0.37 36.42 6.87
CA ASN A 321 -0.91 35.71 6.88
C ASN A 321 -0.91 34.49 5.91
N TYR A 322 -0.39 34.68 4.72
CA TYR A 322 -0.28 33.62 3.73
C TYR A 322 0.72 32.53 4.14
N ALA A 323 1.87 32.90 4.69
CA ALA A 323 2.85 31.98 5.24
C ALA A 323 2.25 31.14 6.39
N ALA A 324 1.55 31.80 7.35
CA ALA A 324 0.87 31.11 8.44
C ALA A 324 -0.18 30.10 7.95
N ALA A 325 -1.00 30.50 6.96
CA ALA A 325 -2.00 29.62 6.37
C ALA A 325 -1.37 28.38 5.72
N ASN A 326 -0.26 28.53 5.00
CA ASN A 326 0.44 27.42 4.37
C ASN A 326 1.15 26.52 5.39
N SER A 327 1.76 27.09 6.44
CA SER A 327 2.31 26.29 7.54
C SER A 327 1.24 25.43 8.24
N PHE A 328 0.00 25.94 8.36
CA PHE A 328 -1.13 25.16 8.86
C PHE A 328 -1.44 23.96 7.94
N LEU A 329 -1.43 24.15 6.61
CA LEU A 329 -1.66 23.05 5.67
C LEU A 329 -0.60 21.96 5.81
N ASP A 330 0.67 22.33 6.00
CA ASP A 330 1.77 21.40 6.21
C ASP A 330 1.57 20.61 7.53
N GLY A 331 1.18 21.31 8.60
CA GLY A 331 0.85 20.71 9.89
C GLY A 331 -0.36 19.76 9.80
N LEU A 332 -1.41 20.14 9.06
CA LEU A 332 -2.60 19.31 8.86
C LEU A 332 -2.25 18.03 8.08
N ALA A 333 -1.39 18.11 7.07
CA ALA A 333 -0.93 16.92 6.36
C ALA A 333 -0.15 15.98 7.28
N ALA A 334 0.72 16.50 8.14
CA ALA A 334 1.43 15.73 9.14
C ALA A 334 0.47 15.08 10.15
N HIS A 335 -0.50 15.86 10.68
CA HIS A 335 -1.54 15.39 11.59
C HIS A 335 -2.33 14.22 10.99
N ARG A 336 -2.82 14.34 9.77
CA ARG A 336 -3.56 13.26 9.10
C ARG A 336 -2.72 11.98 9.00
N ARG A 337 -1.46 12.07 8.59
CA ARG A 337 -0.57 10.89 8.48
C ARG A 337 -0.34 10.18 9.82
N VAL A 338 -0.17 10.93 10.91
CA VAL A 338 -0.02 10.34 12.26
C VAL A 338 -1.26 9.54 12.65
N HIS A 339 -2.45 9.94 12.18
CA HIS A 339 -3.71 9.24 12.42
C HIS A 339 -4.03 8.17 11.36
N GLY A 340 -3.07 7.82 10.49
CA GLY A 340 -3.25 6.80 9.46
C GLY A 340 -4.13 7.24 8.27
N LEU A 341 -4.40 8.55 8.15
CA LEU A 341 -5.15 9.12 7.05
C LEU A 341 -4.19 9.59 5.94
N PRO A 342 -4.52 9.40 4.66
CA PRO A 342 -3.69 9.90 3.58
C PRO A 342 -3.64 11.42 3.60
N ALA A 343 -2.45 11.99 3.43
CA ALA A 343 -2.27 13.41 3.16
C ALA A 343 -0.88 13.72 2.64
N ILE A 344 -0.84 14.67 1.72
CA ILE A 344 0.38 15.33 1.26
C ILE A 344 0.15 16.83 1.18
N SER A 345 1.14 17.62 1.60
CA SER A 345 1.19 19.06 1.38
C SER A 345 2.30 19.36 0.37
N LEU A 346 1.95 20.12 -0.66
CA LEU A 346 2.85 20.49 -1.76
C LEU A 346 3.23 21.94 -1.60
N GLY A 347 4.47 22.21 -1.18
CA GLY A 347 5.04 23.54 -1.02
C GLY A 347 5.48 24.11 -2.38
N TRP A 348 4.54 24.69 -3.12
CA TRP A 348 4.80 25.26 -4.44
C TRP A 348 5.67 26.53 -4.37
N GLY A 349 6.56 26.68 -5.34
CA GLY A 349 7.21 27.94 -5.66
C GLY A 349 6.34 28.87 -6.50
N LEU A 350 6.96 29.87 -7.11
CA LEU A 350 6.28 30.77 -8.05
C LEU A 350 5.88 30.01 -9.32
N TRP A 351 4.66 30.22 -9.76
CA TRP A 351 4.17 29.65 -11.02
C TRP A 351 4.58 30.52 -12.20
N ASP A 352 4.99 29.92 -13.31
CA ASP A 352 5.38 30.59 -14.54
C ASP A 352 4.19 31.26 -15.25
N GLN A 353 2.96 30.75 -15.00
CA GLN A 353 1.74 31.33 -15.59
C GLN A 353 1.15 32.39 -14.66
N ALA A 354 0.74 33.51 -15.27
CA ALA A 354 0.02 34.57 -14.56
C ALA A 354 -1.33 34.04 -14.02
N SER A 355 -1.60 34.39 -12.80
CA SER A 355 -2.84 34.05 -12.11
C SER A 355 -3.41 35.29 -11.41
N ALA A 356 -4.65 35.20 -10.91
CA ALA A 356 -5.18 36.24 -10.04
C ALA A 356 -4.35 36.46 -8.75
N MET A 357 -3.43 35.54 -8.45
CA MET A 357 -2.49 35.63 -7.31
C MET A 357 -1.11 36.14 -7.71
N THR A 358 -0.75 36.15 -9.01
CA THR A 358 0.60 36.53 -9.49
C THR A 358 0.58 37.70 -10.47
N GLY A 359 -0.61 38.11 -10.91
CA GLY A 359 -0.82 39.23 -11.83
C GLY A 359 -1.25 40.46 -11.07
N GLY A 360 -0.26 41.22 -10.55
CA GLY A 360 -0.40 42.54 -10.02
C GLY A 360 0.71 43.40 -10.58
#